data_d1639251ed0ff0aa0ee897aeea5b0b71
#
_entry.id   d1639251ed0ff0aa0ee897aeea5b0b71
#
_cell.length_a   1.000
_cell.length_b   1.000
_cell.length_c   1.000
_cell.angle_alpha   90.00
_cell.angle_beta   90.00
_cell.angle_gamma   90.00
#
_symmetry.space_group_name_H-M   'P 1'
#
loop_
_entity.id
_entity.type
_entity.pdbx_description
1 polymer ?
#
loop_
_entity_poly.entity_id
_entity_poly.type
_entity_poly.pdbx_seq_one_letter_code
_entity_poly.pdbx_strand_id
1 'polypeptide(L)'
;MNINIKTKTWEDMRSSARRIFPVIGAVVAGAFSLGQIQGPVHAEEATWGPTRSTYTWKNPADHVTFNSMTDNPEIGNETNFVRVRKAGTHDPFVNNVTVEAGAEYEVSVYYHNNASAKLNEGDRRGIAENVRLYMNKITDRLNPGEAALIKGTITSSNATPKAVWSTAYLNSKETVSLRYVPNSAKLTNSGSLNGTTLNDDALFGKDGGTYLGYSKGYWGMIPGCNEYAGHVNFRIKVDKAGFTGEKMASKENMNDYRTEITVAPGETIDFKLRYKNTGTTIQRGVSAYDLLGTGMTAVPGTTFLKTPRSAGFEKENLFKNGFNIGDYNAGEEAFITYKVKFSEDEKIFPCGDTVTYNNSAIAVLDTTIHSKVKVTVHRDCADKPKTPNTPKELPHTGASETVLAVVVTAMIGIGTAYYIASTKQLKALEKQHEDKE
;
A
#
# COMPACT_ATOMS: atom_id res chain seq x y z
N MET A 1 -36.71 -21.37 -18.35
CA MET A 1 -35.57 -20.44 -18.49
C MET A 1 -34.38 -21.06 -17.75
N ASN A 2 -33.53 -21.81 -18.45
CA ASN A 2 -32.46 -22.59 -17.86
C ASN A 2 -31.22 -21.68 -17.68
N ILE A 3 -30.82 -21.43 -16.44
CA ILE A 3 -29.61 -20.71 -16.13
C ILE A 3 -28.47 -21.75 -16.06
N ASN A 4 -27.61 -21.70 -17.04
CA ASN A 4 -26.44 -22.56 -17.15
C ASN A 4 -25.30 -21.95 -16.32
N ILE A 5 -25.09 -22.46 -15.10
CA ILE A 5 -23.96 -22.08 -14.24
C ILE A 5 -22.73 -22.86 -14.72
N LYS A 6 -21.85 -22.19 -15.45
CA LYS A 6 -20.52 -22.73 -15.76
C LYS A 6 -19.68 -22.77 -14.49
N THR A 7 -19.48 -23.97 -13.98
CA THR A 7 -18.45 -24.24 -12.96
C THR A 7 -17.07 -24.03 -13.58
N LYS A 8 -16.29 -23.09 -13.01
CA LYS A 8 -14.89 -22.90 -13.37
C LYS A 8 -14.07 -24.13 -12.99
N THR A 9 -13.32 -24.65 -13.95
CA THR A 9 -12.46 -25.82 -13.75
C THR A 9 -11.18 -25.44 -12.99
N TRP A 10 -10.51 -26.45 -12.44
CA TRP A 10 -9.23 -26.31 -11.71
C TRP A 10 -8.12 -25.62 -12.54
N GLU A 11 -8.18 -25.65 -13.85
CA GLU A 11 -7.24 -24.98 -14.74
C GLU A 11 -7.43 -23.46 -14.79
N ASP A 12 -8.66 -22.97 -14.68
CA ASP A 12 -8.95 -21.54 -14.61
C ASP A 12 -8.44 -20.91 -13.30
N MET A 13 -8.47 -21.68 -12.21
CA MET A 13 -7.90 -21.24 -10.92
C MET A 13 -6.36 -21.26 -10.94
N ARG A 14 -5.74 -22.18 -11.67
CA ARG A 14 -4.28 -22.22 -11.86
C ARG A 14 -3.75 -21.02 -12.64
N SER A 15 -4.49 -20.51 -13.61
CA SER A 15 -4.08 -19.34 -14.39
C SER A 15 -4.13 -18.04 -13.58
N SER A 16 -5.13 -17.92 -12.68
CA SER A 16 -5.22 -16.80 -11.74
C SER A 16 -4.15 -16.86 -10.64
N ALA A 17 -3.84 -18.06 -10.15
CA ALA A 17 -2.79 -18.28 -9.14
C ALA A 17 -1.37 -18.02 -9.70
N ARG A 18 -1.13 -18.24 -11.01
CA ARG A 18 0.18 -17.95 -11.62
C ARG A 18 0.51 -16.46 -11.74
N ARG A 19 -0.46 -15.57 -11.60
CA ARG A 19 -0.22 -14.10 -11.54
C ARG A 19 0.06 -13.57 -10.14
N ILE A 20 -0.09 -14.39 -9.10
CA ILE A 20 0.08 -13.99 -7.68
C ILE A 20 1.36 -14.58 -7.06
N PHE A 21 2.08 -15.51 -7.71
CA PHE A 21 3.23 -16.21 -7.14
C PHE A 21 4.56 -16.01 -7.87
N PRO A 22 5.20 -14.83 -7.79
CA PRO A 22 6.66 -14.80 -7.91
C PRO A 22 7.41 -14.38 -6.63
N VAL A 23 6.84 -14.45 -5.42
CA VAL A 23 7.50 -13.91 -4.21
C VAL A 23 7.62 -14.91 -3.05
N ILE A 24 7.54 -16.22 -3.26
CA ILE A 24 7.75 -17.22 -2.15
C ILE A 24 9.17 -17.80 -2.13
N GLY A 25 10.12 -17.23 -2.85
CA GLY A 25 11.48 -17.78 -2.97
C GLY A 25 12.61 -17.07 -2.24
N ALA A 26 12.40 -16.04 -1.43
CA ALA A 26 13.53 -15.27 -0.91
C ALA A 26 13.31 -14.66 0.48
N VAL A 27 13.01 -15.44 1.52
CA VAL A 27 13.26 -15.01 2.91
C VAL A 27 13.62 -16.20 3.80
N VAL A 28 14.83 -16.72 3.60
CA VAL A 28 15.61 -17.37 4.67
C VAL A 28 17.07 -16.98 4.43
N ALA A 29 17.46 -15.79 4.84
CA ALA A 29 18.87 -15.48 5.10
C ALA A 29 18.97 -14.20 5.94
N GLY A 30 19.44 -14.37 7.17
CA GLY A 30 20.30 -13.37 7.81
C GLY A 30 19.62 -12.19 8.47
N ALA A 31 19.36 -12.32 9.78
CA ALA A 31 19.39 -11.17 10.67
C ALA A 31 20.83 -10.59 10.69
N PHE A 32 21.11 -9.66 9.79
CA PHE A 32 22.12 -8.65 9.97
C PHE A 32 21.42 -7.31 9.95
N SER A 33 21.27 -6.71 11.12
CA SER A 33 20.92 -5.32 11.27
C SER A 33 22.07 -4.45 10.76
N LEU A 34 22.17 -4.30 9.46
CA LEU A 34 22.81 -3.14 8.88
C LEU A 34 21.79 -2.02 8.97
N GLY A 35 22.00 -1.12 9.91
CA GLY A 35 21.33 0.17 9.91
C GLY A 35 21.46 0.76 8.51
N GLN A 36 20.38 0.75 7.75
CA GLN A 36 20.33 1.52 6.52
C GLN A 36 20.47 2.98 6.95
N ILE A 37 21.64 3.54 6.67
CA ILE A 37 21.80 4.98 6.57
C ILE A 37 20.87 5.37 5.42
N GLN A 38 19.65 5.80 5.76
CA GLN A 38 18.77 6.46 4.80
C GLN A 38 19.55 7.69 4.34
N GLY A 39 20.05 7.64 3.13
CA GLY A 39 20.55 8.84 2.46
C GLY A 39 19.43 9.90 2.49
N PRO A 40 19.79 11.18 2.46
CA PRO A 40 18.79 12.24 2.46
C PRO A 40 17.81 11.96 1.29
N VAL A 41 16.51 11.90 1.61
CA VAL A 41 15.47 11.90 0.59
C VAL A 41 15.71 13.14 -0.25
N HIS A 42 16.18 12.98 -1.49
CA HIS A 42 16.30 14.11 -2.41
C HIS A 42 14.89 14.60 -2.68
N ALA A 43 14.53 15.72 -2.06
CA ALA A 43 13.33 16.45 -2.41
C ALA A 43 13.48 16.88 -3.87
N GLU A 44 12.65 16.33 -4.76
CA GLU A 44 12.62 16.82 -6.13
C GLU A 44 12.18 18.30 -6.13
N GLU A 45 12.92 19.13 -6.85
CA GLU A 45 12.55 20.53 -6.98
C GLU A 45 11.29 20.67 -7.83
N ALA A 46 10.35 21.48 -7.34
CA ALA A 46 9.14 21.79 -8.10
C ALA A 46 9.51 22.46 -9.42
N THR A 47 8.93 21.97 -10.50
CA THR A 47 9.19 22.46 -11.86
C THR A 47 7.94 23.09 -12.46
N TRP A 48 8.17 23.89 -13.48
CA TRP A 48 7.12 24.56 -14.23
C TRP A 48 7.53 24.71 -15.70
N GLY A 49 6.58 24.95 -16.56
CA GLY A 49 6.85 25.15 -17.99
C GLY A 49 5.60 25.49 -18.82
N PRO A 50 5.78 25.65 -20.10
CA PRO A 50 7.07 25.85 -20.77
C PRO A 50 7.78 27.14 -20.33
N THR A 51 9.06 27.28 -20.64
CA THR A 51 9.77 28.56 -20.50
C THR A 51 9.02 29.64 -21.29
N ARG A 52 8.74 30.75 -20.65
CA ARG A 52 7.94 31.83 -21.21
C ARG A 52 8.34 33.20 -20.64
N SER A 53 7.92 34.27 -21.28
CA SER A 53 8.08 35.64 -20.76
C SER A 53 7.38 35.76 -19.41
N THR A 54 8.01 36.46 -18.49
CA THR A 54 7.45 36.79 -17.18
C THR A 54 7.11 38.27 -17.10
N TYR A 55 6.16 38.57 -16.25
CA TYR A 55 5.58 39.89 -16.08
C TYR A 55 5.61 40.31 -14.62
N THR A 56 5.31 41.58 -14.36
CA THR A 56 5.17 42.12 -13.02
C THR A 56 3.80 42.70 -12.81
N TRP A 57 3.41 42.91 -11.57
CA TRP A 57 2.15 43.52 -11.20
C TRP A 57 1.95 44.89 -11.87
N LYS A 58 3.03 45.67 -11.99
CA LYS A 58 3.01 46.99 -12.63
C LYS A 58 3.02 46.94 -14.15
N ASN A 59 3.55 45.90 -14.73
CA ASN A 59 3.69 45.70 -16.16
C ASN A 59 3.09 44.35 -16.58
N PRO A 60 1.76 44.28 -16.66
CA PRO A 60 1.05 43.07 -17.10
C PRO A 60 1.30 42.80 -18.60
N ALA A 61 0.93 41.59 -19.04
CA ALA A 61 1.09 41.18 -20.43
C ALA A 61 0.15 41.98 -21.38
N ASP A 62 0.60 42.13 -22.62
CA ASP A 62 -0.17 42.72 -23.73
C ASP A 62 -1.00 41.69 -24.52
N HIS A 63 -1.04 40.46 -24.07
CA HIS A 63 -1.76 39.33 -24.63
C HIS A 63 -2.18 38.34 -23.53
N VAL A 64 -3.04 37.41 -23.89
CA VAL A 64 -3.47 36.34 -22.99
C VAL A 64 -2.30 35.40 -22.67
N THR A 65 -1.95 35.30 -21.40
CA THR A 65 -0.96 34.35 -20.86
C THR A 65 -1.31 33.99 -19.43
N PHE A 66 -0.94 32.81 -18.99
CA PHE A 66 -1.30 32.33 -17.66
C PHE A 66 -0.09 32.19 -16.73
N ASN A 67 -0.30 32.58 -15.47
CA ASN A 67 0.60 32.33 -14.34
C ASN A 67 2.06 32.67 -14.65
N SER A 68 2.27 33.88 -15.20
CA SER A 68 3.58 34.34 -15.65
C SER A 68 4.08 35.58 -14.87
N MET A 69 3.34 35.98 -13.82
CA MET A 69 3.71 37.11 -12.97
C MET A 69 4.65 36.65 -11.85
N THR A 70 5.70 37.43 -11.57
CA THR A 70 6.75 37.03 -10.61
C THR A 70 6.63 37.72 -9.25
N ASP A 71 5.83 38.76 -9.14
CA ASP A 71 5.68 39.61 -7.96
C ASP A 71 4.20 39.78 -7.54
N ASN A 72 3.37 38.78 -7.75
CA ASN A 72 1.99 38.77 -7.29
C ASN A 72 1.95 38.96 -5.77
N PRO A 73 1.20 40.00 -5.25
CA PRO A 73 1.19 40.30 -3.81
C PRO A 73 0.59 39.21 -2.94
N GLU A 74 -0.26 38.32 -3.49
CA GLU A 74 -0.93 37.27 -2.73
C GLU A 74 -0.11 35.98 -2.71
N ILE A 75 0.44 35.54 -3.83
CA ILE A 75 1.09 34.26 -3.98
C ILE A 75 2.57 34.33 -4.38
N GLY A 76 3.10 35.54 -4.64
CA GLY A 76 4.47 35.74 -5.10
C GLY A 76 4.66 35.30 -6.56
N ASN A 77 5.60 34.43 -6.84
CA ASN A 77 5.85 33.92 -8.17
C ASN A 77 4.78 32.90 -8.60
N GLU A 78 3.98 33.30 -9.61
CA GLU A 78 2.86 32.51 -10.15
C GLU A 78 3.31 31.29 -10.96
N THR A 79 4.56 31.20 -11.39
CA THR A 79 5.02 30.05 -12.18
C THR A 79 4.90 28.76 -11.39
N ASN A 80 5.01 28.82 -10.05
CA ASN A 80 4.82 27.71 -9.11
C ASN A 80 3.39 27.66 -8.57
N PHE A 81 2.42 27.44 -9.45
CA PHE A 81 1.00 27.57 -9.13
C PHE A 81 0.32 26.31 -8.59
N VAL A 82 1.00 25.15 -8.57
CA VAL A 82 0.53 23.95 -7.91
C VAL A 82 1.22 23.82 -6.57
N ARG A 83 0.45 23.85 -5.49
CA ARG A 83 0.95 23.85 -4.11
C ARG A 83 0.11 22.95 -3.22
N VAL A 84 0.67 22.47 -2.13
CA VAL A 84 0.03 21.54 -1.21
C VAL A 84 0.24 22.02 0.23
N ARG A 85 -0.75 21.76 1.10
CA ARG A 85 -0.62 21.88 2.56
C ARG A 85 -1.39 20.77 3.26
N LYS A 86 -1.15 20.55 4.55
CA LYS A 86 -1.98 19.69 5.37
C LYS A 86 -3.37 20.30 5.53
N ALA A 87 -4.41 19.52 5.25
CA ALA A 87 -5.79 20.02 5.32
C ALA A 87 -6.19 20.36 6.76
N GLY A 88 -6.96 21.43 6.93
CA GLY A 88 -7.42 21.90 8.24
C GLY A 88 -6.35 22.63 9.06
N THR A 89 -5.17 22.92 8.49
CA THR A 89 -4.15 23.77 9.10
C THR A 89 -4.12 25.16 8.45
N HIS A 90 -3.42 26.08 9.10
CA HIS A 90 -3.09 27.40 8.55
C HIS A 90 -1.66 27.46 7.97
N ASP A 91 -1.03 26.30 7.79
CA ASP A 91 0.31 26.21 7.23
C ASP A 91 0.34 26.83 5.81
N PRO A 92 1.46 27.42 5.40
CA PRO A 92 1.61 27.92 4.05
C PRO A 92 1.54 26.77 3.03
N PHE A 93 0.98 27.07 1.86
CA PHE A 93 1.06 26.15 0.72
C PHE A 93 2.48 26.08 0.18
N VAL A 94 3.01 24.87 0.02
CA VAL A 94 4.37 24.57 -0.46
C VAL A 94 4.34 23.63 -1.67
N ASN A 95 5.45 23.54 -2.39
CA ASN A 95 5.56 22.67 -3.56
C ASN A 95 6.08 21.27 -3.23
N ASN A 96 6.54 21.05 -2.00
CA ASN A 96 7.06 19.76 -1.55
C ASN A 96 6.65 19.53 -0.08
N VAL A 97 6.00 18.41 0.19
CA VAL A 97 5.51 18.08 1.53
C VAL A 97 5.74 16.62 1.85
N THR A 98 6.20 16.32 3.08
CA THR A 98 6.22 14.96 3.61
C THR A 98 4.86 14.67 4.23
N VAL A 99 4.15 13.68 3.68
CA VAL A 99 2.80 13.31 4.12
C VAL A 99 2.84 12.31 5.28
N GLU A 100 1.77 12.36 6.09
CA GLU A 100 1.55 11.50 7.24
C GLU A 100 0.34 10.58 6.99
N ALA A 101 0.49 9.30 7.33
CA ALA A 101 -0.60 8.33 7.21
C ALA A 101 -1.83 8.75 8.04
N GLY A 102 -3.02 8.61 7.47
CA GLY A 102 -4.29 9.00 8.09
C GLY A 102 -4.66 10.47 7.91
N ALA A 103 -3.73 11.32 7.48
CA ALA A 103 -3.99 12.75 7.25
C ALA A 103 -4.64 13.02 5.89
N GLU A 104 -5.19 14.21 5.74
CA GLU A 104 -5.62 14.77 4.46
C GLU A 104 -4.74 15.96 4.10
N TYR A 105 -4.56 16.14 2.79
CA TYR A 105 -3.80 17.25 2.23
C TYR A 105 -4.67 17.99 1.23
N GLU A 106 -4.56 19.31 1.23
CA GLU A 106 -5.24 20.20 0.30
C GLU A 106 -4.25 20.61 -0.80
N VAL A 107 -4.60 20.32 -2.05
CA VAL A 107 -3.89 20.81 -3.23
C VAL A 107 -4.57 22.07 -3.71
N SER A 108 -3.80 23.11 -3.93
CA SER A 108 -4.25 24.38 -4.49
C SER A 108 -3.59 24.63 -5.83
N VAL A 109 -4.39 24.88 -6.85
CA VAL A 109 -3.96 25.23 -8.19
C VAL A 109 -4.45 26.65 -8.49
N TYR A 110 -3.53 27.61 -8.44
CA TYR A 110 -3.85 29.00 -8.77
C TYR A 110 -3.96 29.18 -10.29
N TYR A 111 -4.88 30.00 -10.72
CA TYR A 111 -4.99 30.42 -12.12
C TYR A 111 -5.19 31.94 -12.23
N HIS A 112 -4.43 32.57 -13.12
CA HIS A 112 -4.51 34.01 -13.40
C HIS A 112 -4.15 34.26 -14.86
N ASN A 113 -5.05 34.91 -15.58
CA ASN A 113 -4.76 35.48 -16.90
C ASN A 113 -4.04 36.83 -16.71
N ASN A 114 -2.75 36.86 -16.98
CA ASN A 114 -1.89 38.02 -16.73
C ASN A 114 -2.03 39.16 -17.78
N ALA A 115 -2.98 39.07 -18.72
CA ALA A 115 -3.27 40.14 -19.66
C ALA A 115 -3.70 41.43 -18.92
N SER A 116 -3.33 42.58 -19.43
CA SER A 116 -3.77 43.86 -18.90
C SER A 116 -5.30 43.98 -18.94
N ALA A 117 -5.92 44.51 -17.87
CA ALA A 117 -7.36 44.75 -17.80
C ALA A 117 -7.89 45.63 -18.96
N LYS A 118 -7.08 46.54 -19.48
CA LYS A 118 -7.41 47.39 -20.61
C LYS A 118 -7.75 46.61 -21.89
N LEU A 119 -7.27 45.40 -22.01
CA LEU A 119 -7.51 44.51 -23.16
C LEU A 119 -8.81 43.70 -23.05
N ASN A 120 -9.54 43.86 -21.95
CA ASN A 120 -10.85 43.21 -21.77
C ASN A 120 -11.96 43.99 -22.51
N GLU A 121 -11.70 45.24 -22.86
CA GLU A 121 -12.62 46.11 -23.56
C GLU A 121 -12.38 46.14 -25.09
N GLY A 122 -13.29 46.74 -25.85
CA GLY A 122 -13.17 46.84 -27.30
C GLY A 122 -13.21 45.48 -28.01
N ASP A 123 -12.11 45.10 -28.61
CA ASP A 123 -11.94 43.80 -29.30
C ASP A 123 -11.83 42.59 -28.34
N ARG A 124 -11.79 42.84 -27.05
CA ARG A 124 -11.77 41.81 -25.96
C ARG A 124 -10.59 40.84 -26.05
N ARG A 125 -9.49 41.23 -26.69
CA ARG A 125 -8.31 40.36 -26.90
C ARG A 125 -7.57 39.97 -25.61
N GLY A 126 -7.89 40.59 -24.47
CA GLY A 126 -7.38 40.24 -23.15
C GLY A 126 -8.15 39.11 -22.47
N ILE A 127 -9.27 38.65 -23.04
CA ILE A 127 -10.08 37.59 -22.44
C ILE A 127 -9.58 36.23 -22.93
N ALA A 128 -9.17 35.39 -22.02
CA ALA A 128 -8.81 34.01 -22.30
C ALA A 128 -10.06 33.18 -22.62
N GLU A 129 -9.96 32.26 -23.60
CA GLU A 129 -11.05 31.43 -24.10
C GLU A 129 -10.72 29.94 -23.98
N ASN A 130 -11.75 29.11 -23.80
CA ASN A 130 -11.65 27.67 -23.61
C ASN A 130 -10.64 27.28 -22.53
N VAL A 131 -10.65 28.05 -21.43
CA VAL A 131 -9.72 27.83 -20.31
C VAL A 131 -10.09 26.57 -19.57
N ARG A 132 -9.12 25.65 -19.48
CA ARG A 132 -9.30 24.35 -18.80
C ARG A 132 -8.14 24.05 -17.88
N LEU A 133 -8.44 23.32 -16.80
CA LEU A 133 -7.46 22.71 -15.92
C LEU A 133 -7.49 21.18 -16.08
N TYR A 134 -6.33 20.61 -16.26
CA TYR A 134 -6.10 19.17 -16.24
C TYR A 134 -5.09 18.84 -15.15
N MET A 135 -5.39 17.81 -14.33
CA MET A 135 -4.47 17.26 -13.32
C MET A 135 -4.03 15.85 -13.73
N ASN A 136 -2.75 15.53 -13.48
CA ASN A 136 -2.32 14.16 -13.67
C ASN A 136 -3.04 13.22 -12.69
N LYS A 137 -3.14 11.93 -13.06
CA LYS A 137 -3.64 10.91 -12.13
C LYS A 137 -2.70 10.82 -10.92
N ILE A 138 -3.27 10.82 -9.72
CA ILE A 138 -2.52 10.67 -8.48
C ILE A 138 -2.00 9.24 -8.38
N THR A 139 -0.74 9.08 -7.97
CA THR A 139 -0.12 7.77 -7.76
C THR A 139 -0.82 7.04 -6.60
N ASP A 140 -1.27 5.81 -6.84
CA ASP A 140 -2.00 5.04 -5.82
C ASP A 140 -1.11 4.60 -4.65
N ARG A 141 0.20 4.42 -4.87
CA ARG A 141 1.16 3.98 -3.87
C ARG A 141 2.39 4.87 -3.86
N LEU A 142 2.87 5.20 -2.66
CA LEU A 142 4.09 5.98 -2.42
C LEU A 142 4.94 5.27 -1.38
N ASN A 143 6.16 4.88 -1.74
CA ASN A 143 7.12 4.24 -0.85
C ASN A 143 8.11 5.26 -0.27
N PRO A 144 8.80 4.93 0.85
CA PRO A 144 9.91 5.74 1.35
C PRO A 144 11.00 5.94 0.28
N GLY A 145 11.44 7.18 0.11
CA GLY A 145 12.43 7.53 -0.91
C GLY A 145 11.87 7.83 -2.30
N GLU A 146 10.57 7.64 -2.51
CA GLU A 146 9.87 8.04 -3.73
C GLU A 146 9.15 9.38 -3.52
N ALA A 147 8.87 10.08 -4.64
CA ALA A 147 8.05 11.28 -4.67
C ALA A 147 6.87 11.10 -5.62
N ALA A 148 5.65 11.34 -5.11
CA ALA A 148 4.46 11.35 -5.94
C ALA A 148 4.28 12.73 -6.57
N LEU A 149 4.26 12.75 -7.90
CA LEU A 149 4.08 13.96 -8.69
C LEU A 149 2.62 14.41 -8.70
N ILE A 150 2.39 15.68 -8.38
CA ILE A 150 1.13 16.39 -8.59
C ILE A 150 1.40 17.46 -9.65
N LYS A 151 0.84 17.30 -10.85
CA LYS A 151 1.02 18.23 -11.98
C LYS A 151 -0.31 18.80 -12.42
N GLY A 152 -0.40 20.11 -12.43
CA GLY A 152 -1.53 20.85 -13.00
C GLY A 152 -1.14 21.51 -14.32
N THR A 153 -2.00 21.39 -15.32
CA THR A 153 -1.84 22.04 -16.63
C THR A 153 -3.05 22.90 -16.91
N ILE A 154 -2.83 24.19 -17.15
CA ILE A 154 -3.85 25.14 -17.59
C ILE A 154 -3.69 25.34 -19.09
N THR A 155 -4.79 25.24 -19.83
CA THR A 155 -4.82 25.44 -21.28
C THR A 155 -5.79 26.53 -21.65
N SER A 156 -5.53 27.24 -22.75
CA SER A 156 -6.46 28.21 -23.37
C SER A 156 -6.25 28.23 -24.88
N SER A 157 -7.34 28.40 -25.64
CA SER A 157 -7.30 28.40 -27.11
C SER A 157 -6.55 29.59 -27.70
N ASN A 158 -6.55 30.76 -27.01
CA ASN A 158 -5.95 32.00 -27.48
C ASN A 158 -4.78 32.50 -26.62
N ALA A 159 -4.33 31.76 -25.63
CA ALA A 159 -3.15 32.12 -24.83
C ALA A 159 -1.82 31.86 -25.55
N THR A 160 -0.77 32.59 -25.14
CA THR A 160 0.62 32.31 -25.51
C THR A 160 1.49 32.20 -24.26
N PRO A 161 2.03 31.00 -23.95
CA PRO A 161 1.80 29.72 -24.64
C PRO A 161 0.36 29.20 -24.41
N LYS A 162 -0.13 28.32 -25.28
CA LYS A 162 -1.47 27.70 -25.18
C LYS A 162 -1.68 26.80 -23.97
N ALA A 163 -0.59 26.34 -23.37
CA ALA A 163 -0.60 25.51 -22.17
C ALA A 163 0.54 25.91 -21.25
N VAL A 164 0.26 25.98 -19.95
CA VAL A 164 1.25 26.16 -18.89
C VAL A 164 1.05 25.07 -17.84
N TRP A 165 2.13 24.63 -17.21
CA TRP A 165 2.07 23.61 -16.17
C TRP A 165 3.01 23.92 -15.00
N SER A 166 2.66 23.41 -13.83
CA SER A 166 3.48 23.44 -12.62
C SER A 166 3.31 22.14 -11.83
N THR A 167 4.27 21.86 -10.98
CA THR A 167 4.33 20.63 -10.20
C THR A 167 4.44 20.90 -8.70
N ALA A 168 3.97 19.93 -7.92
CA ALA A 168 4.29 19.77 -6.52
C ALA A 168 4.57 18.29 -6.25
N TYR A 169 5.21 17.98 -5.13
CA TYR A 169 5.62 16.63 -4.77
C TYR A 169 5.16 16.26 -3.37
N LEU A 170 4.66 15.01 -3.23
CA LEU A 170 4.37 14.39 -1.95
C LEU A 170 5.41 13.32 -1.68
N ASN A 171 6.04 13.35 -0.52
CA ASN A 171 7.01 12.36 -0.05
C ASN A 171 6.45 11.66 1.18
N SER A 172 6.91 10.43 1.47
CA SER A 172 6.53 9.73 2.70
C SER A 172 7.71 9.04 3.34
N LYS A 173 7.69 8.95 4.69
CA LYS A 173 8.67 8.18 5.47
C LYS A 173 8.29 6.70 5.58
N GLU A 174 7.07 6.34 5.18
CA GLU A 174 6.53 4.99 5.21
C GLU A 174 5.73 4.72 3.93
N THR A 175 5.47 3.46 3.62
CA THR A 175 4.61 3.11 2.48
C THR A 175 3.16 3.51 2.77
N VAL A 176 2.59 4.36 1.91
CA VAL A 176 1.22 4.84 2.00
C VAL A 176 0.52 4.73 0.64
N SER A 177 -0.80 4.82 0.65
CA SER A 177 -1.64 4.95 -0.55
C SER A 177 -2.21 6.37 -0.61
N LEU A 178 -2.10 7.00 -1.77
CA LEU A 178 -2.63 8.33 -1.99
C LEU A 178 -3.95 8.21 -2.75
N ARG A 179 -5.00 8.81 -2.20
CA ARG A 179 -6.34 8.74 -2.78
C ARG A 179 -6.96 10.12 -2.89
N TYR A 180 -7.37 10.47 -4.09
CA TYR A 180 -8.21 11.64 -4.29
C TYR A 180 -9.53 11.52 -3.49
N VAL A 181 -9.96 12.59 -2.86
CA VAL A 181 -11.26 12.65 -2.18
C VAL A 181 -12.33 13.07 -3.20
N PRO A 182 -13.26 12.19 -3.59
CA PRO A 182 -14.25 12.49 -4.63
C PRO A 182 -15.09 13.73 -4.31
N ASN A 183 -15.42 14.53 -5.33
CA ASN A 183 -16.19 15.77 -5.24
C ASN A 183 -15.57 16.86 -4.34
N SER A 184 -14.26 16.74 -4.03
CA SER A 184 -13.57 17.75 -3.23
C SER A 184 -13.05 18.91 -4.05
N ALA A 185 -12.95 18.80 -5.38
CA ALA A 185 -12.46 19.84 -6.23
C ALA A 185 -13.45 21.01 -6.35
N LYS A 186 -13.03 22.19 -5.90
CA LYS A 186 -13.87 23.39 -5.91
C LYS A 186 -13.14 24.59 -6.48
N LEU A 187 -13.86 25.41 -7.23
CA LEU A 187 -13.43 26.74 -7.60
C LEU A 187 -13.52 27.69 -6.41
N THR A 188 -12.48 28.49 -6.22
CA THR A 188 -12.44 29.58 -5.25
C THR A 188 -12.03 30.85 -5.99
N ASN A 189 -12.92 31.81 -6.12
CA ASN A 189 -12.68 33.13 -6.73
C ASN A 189 -13.66 34.17 -6.19
N SER A 190 -13.56 35.42 -6.63
CA SER A 190 -14.48 36.49 -6.20
C SER A 190 -15.78 36.55 -7.01
N GLY A 191 -15.94 35.71 -8.03
CA GLY A 191 -17.09 35.70 -8.93
C GLY A 191 -18.22 34.75 -8.54
N SER A 192 -19.24 34.65 -9.38
CA SER A 192 -20.44 33.83 -9.12
C SER A 192 -20.22 32.33 -9.28
N LEU A 193 -19.04 31.89 -9.73
CA LEU A 193 -18.63 30.49 -9.77
C LEU A 193 -17.90 30.05 -8.49
N ASN A 194 -17.71 30.95 -7.52
CA ASN A 194 -17.10 30.59 -6.23
C ASN A 194 -17.85 29.44 -5.55
N GLY A 195 -17.11 28.48 -5.03
CA GLY A 195 -17.65 27.27 -4.35
C GLY A 195 -18.20 26.20 -5.30
N THR A 196 -18.17 26.41 -6.63
CA THR A 196 -18.63 25.39 -7.59
C THR A 196 -17.76 24.14 -7.52
N THR A 197 -18.38 22.97 -7.36
CA THR A 197 -17.70 21.68 -7.45
C THR A 197 -17.42 21.34 -8.91
N LEU A 198 -16.18 20.99 -9.22
CA LEU A 198 -15.73 20.58 -10.54
C LEU A 198 -16.02 19.08 -10.78
N ASN A 199 -16.14 18.71 -12.05
CA ASN A 199 -16.29 17.31 -12.43
C ASN A 199 -14.93 16.58 -12.30
N ASP A 200 -14.88 15.55 -11.48
CA ASP A 200 -13.66 14.79 -11.19
C ASP A 200 -13.11 14.08 -12.44
N ASP A 201 -14.00 13.46 -13.24
CA ASP A 201 -13.59 12.74 -14.46
C ASP A 201 -12.97 13.68 -15.49
N ALA A 202 -13.49 14.90 -15.60
CA ALA A 202 -12.91 15.93 -16.46
C ALA A 202 -11.59 16.44 -15.90
N LEU A 203 -11.49 16.66 -14.59
CA LEU A 203 -10.27 17.18 -13.95
C LEU A 203 -9.07 16.22 -14.10
N PHE A 204 -9.29 14.90 -13.96
CA PHE A 204 -8.27 13.85 -14.06
C PHE A 204 -8.34 13.04 -15.35
N GLY A 205 -9.29 13.35 -16.22
CA GLY A 205 -9.61 12.60 -17.43
C GLY A 205 -8.77 12.99 -18.65
N LYS A 206 -8.97 12.21 -19.72
CA LYS A 206 -8.27 12.40 -21.00
C LYS A 206 -8.90 13.49 -21.89
N ASP A 207 -10.07 14.03 -21.54
CA ASP A 207 -10.88 14.90 -22.40
C ASP A 207 -10.48 16.40 -22.33
N GLY A 208 -9.21 16.65 -22.05
CA GLY A 208 -8.63 17.99 -22.08
C GLY A 208 -8.90 18.85 -20.85
N GLY A 209 -9.42 18.26 -19.76
CA GLY A 209 -9.59 18.94 -18.48
C GLY A 209 -10.96 19.57 -18.25
N THR A 210 -11.19 20.04 -17.02
CA THR A 210 -12.40 20.77 -16.62
C THR A 210 -12.30 22.24 -16.97
N TYR A 211 -13.42 22.86 -17.33
CA TYR A 211 -13.45 24.30 -17.56
C TYR A 211 -13.18 25.09 -16.27
N LEU A 212 -12.42 26.16 -16.39
CA LEU A 212 -12.30 27.19 -15.39
C LEU A 212 -13.17 28.40 -15.79
N GLY A 213 -13.48 29.26 -14.85
CA GLY A 213 -14.26 30.46 -15.12
C GLY A 213 -14.36 31.37 -13.90
N TYR A 214 -14.88 32.59 -14.10
CA TYR A 214 -15.07 33.55 -13.04
C TYR A 214 -16.54 33.68 -12.63
N SER A 215 -17.41 33.80 -13.62
CA SER A 215 -18.85 33.93 -13.40
C SER A 215 -19.64 33.04 -14.37
N LYS A 216 -20.93 32.82 -14.10
CA LYS A 216 -21.80 31.93 -14.91
C LYS A 216 -21.84 32.34 -16.38
N GLY A 217 -21.70 33.63 -16.72
CA GLY A 217 -21.59 34.10 -18.10
C GLY A 217 -20.19 33.94 -18.72
N TYR A 218 -19.19 33.55 -17.95
CA TYR A 218 -17.78 33.42 -18.35
C TYR A 218 -17.22 32.02 -18.03
N TRP A 219 -18.04 31.00 -18.19
CA TRP A 219 -17.61 29.61 -18.03
C TRP A 219 -16.69 29.19 -19.19
N GLY A 220 -15.45 28.86 -18.88
CA GLY A 220 -14.40 28.65 -19.88
C GLY A 220 -13.72 29.96 -20.37
N MET A 221 -14.08 31.10 -19.80
CA MET A 221 -13.50 32.42 -20.15
C MET A 221 -12.96 33.10 -18.89
N ILE A 222 -11.75 33.66 -18.97
CA ILE A 222 -11.13 34.40 -17.86
C ILE A 222 -10.58 35.74 -18.40
N PRO A 223 -11.19 36.87 -18.01
CA PRO A 223 -10.66 38.18 -18.36
C PRO A 223 -9.26 38.41 -17.78
N GLY A 224 -8.48 39.29 -18.39
CA GLY A 224 -7.19 39.73 -17.86
C GLY A 224 -7.38 40.57 -16.61
N CYS A 225 -6.57 40.37 -15.61
CA CYS A 225 -6.46 41.05 -14.32
C CYS A 225 -6.66 40.11 -13.13
N ASN A 226 -6.00 40.44 -12.04
CA ASN A 226 -6.04 39.62 -10.79
C ASN A 226 -7.44 39.47 -10.19
N GLU A 227 -8.33 40.43 -10.41
CA GLU A 227 -9.72 40.39 -9.99
C GLU A 227 -10.45 39.12 -10.47
N TYR A 228 -10.04 38.55 -11.61
CA TYR A 228 -10.61 37.37 -12.22
C TYR A 228 -9.80 36.07 -11.93
N ALA A 229 -8.73 36.22 -11.17
CA ALA A 229 -7.92 35.09 -10.73
C ALA A 229 -8.68 34.20 -9.72
N GLY A 230 -8.17 33.00 -9.49
CA GLY A 230 -8.75 32.11 -8.49
C GLY A 230 -7.92 30.86 -8.27
N HIS A 231 -8.49 29.98 -7.49
CA HIS A 231 -7.89 28.69 -7.16
C HIS A 231 -8.84 27.54 -7.48
N VAL A 232 -8.27 26.40 -7.81
CA VAL A 232 -8.96 25.12 -7.70
C VAL A 232 -8.34 24.40 -6.52
N ASN A 233 -9.13 24.11 -5.50
CA ASN A 233 -8.69 23.39 -4.31
C ASN A 233 -9.36 22.01 -4.28
N PHE A 234 -8.57 20.97 -4.01
CA PHE A 234 -9.08 19.62 -3.83
C PHE A 234 -8.28 18.86 -2.75
N ARG A 235 -8.78 17.71 -2.31
CA ARG A 235 -8.17 16.95 -1.23
C ARG A 235 -7.62 15.61 -1.68
N ILE A 236 -6.51 15.25 -1.05
CA ILE A 236 -5.88 13.94 -1.12
C ILE A 236 -5.89 13.34 0.28
N LYS A 237 -6.41 12.12 0.42
CA LYS A 237 -6.32 11.31 1.64
C LYS A 237 -5.09 10.44 1.55
N VAL A 238 -4.32 10.39 2.65
CA VAL A 238 -3.16 9.52 2.80
C VAL A 238 -3.59 8.30 3.60
N ASP A 239 -3.76 7.17 2.92
CA ASP A 239 -4.16 5.92 3.53
C ASP A 239 -2.94 5.03 3.79
N LYS A 240 -2.96 4.27 4.87
CA LYS A 240 -1.96 3.26 5.20
C LYS A 240 -2.62 1.90 5.27
N ALA A 241 -2.08 0.95 4.52
CA ALA A 241 -2.39 -0.45 4.72
C ALA A 241 -1.69 -0.93 5.99
N GLY A 242 -2.40 -1.61 6.84
CA GLY A 242 -1.85 -2.17 8.07
C GLY A 242 -2.70 -3.33 8.54
N PHE A 243 -2.06 -4.45 8.82
CA PHE A 243 -2.73 -5.61 9.38
C PHE A 243 -1.76 -6.36 10.27
N THR A 244 -2.17 -6.74 11.46
CA THR A 244 -1.35 -7.48 12.40
C THR A 244 -1.98 -8.82 12.70
N GLY A 245 -1.14 -9.83 12.94
CA GLY A 245 -1.55 -11.14 13.40
C GLY A 245 -0.84 -11.50 14.70
N GLU A 246 -1.57 -12.09 15.63
CA GLU A 246 -1.03 -12.67 16.86
C GLU A 246 -1.47 -14.13 16.94
N LYS A 247 -0.56 -15.02 17.36
CA LYS A 247 -0.88 -16.40 17.67
C LYS A 247 -0.53 -16.70 19.11
N MET A 248 -1.46 -17.31 19.82
CA MET A 248 -1.36 -17.64 21.23
C MET A 248 -1.87 -19.05 21.47
N ALA A 249 -1.46 -19.67 22.55
CA ALA A 249 -1.92 -20.98 22.99
C ALA A 249 -2.30 -20.96 24.48
N SER A 250 -3.24 -21.83 24.84
CA SER A 250 -3.68 -22.08 26.22
C SER A 250 -3.79 -23.58 26.46
N LYS A 251 -3.65 -24.04 27.69
CA LYS A 251 -4.11 -25.38 28.06
C LYS A 251 -5.59 -25.53 27.77
N GLU A 252 -6.02 -26.72 27.47
CA GLU A 252 -7.39 -27.02 27.02
C GLU A 252 -8.43 -26.41 27.97
N ASN A 253 -9.35 -25.63 27.43
CA ASN A 253 -10.46 -24.94 28.13
C ASN A 253 -10.07 -23.95 29.24
N MET A 254 -8.79 -23.60 29.40
CA MET A 254 -8.37 -22.64 30.44
C MET A 254 -8.51 -21.17 30.03
N ASN A 255 -8.56 -20.87 28.73
CA ASN A 255 -8.63 -19.51 28.19
C ASN A 255 -7.49 -18.57 28.65
N ASP A 256 -6.38 -19.12 29.18
CA ASP A 256 -5.17 -18.37 29.57
C ASP A 256 -4.18 -18.40 28.38
N TYR A 257 -4.45 -17.56 27.40
CA TYR A 257 -3.70 -17.53 26.16
C TYR A 257 -2.36 -16.81 26.29
N ARG A 258 -1.27 -17.51 25.92
CA ARG A 258 0.11 -17.03 26.01
C ARG A 258 0.84 -17.22 24.68
N THR A 259 1.91 -16.46 24.49
CA THR A 259 2.79 -16.57 23.31
C THR A 259 3.80 -17.73 23.44
N GLU A 260 3.89 -18.35 24.62
CA GLU A 260 4.74 -19.49 24.92
C GLU A 260 4.01 -20.45 25.87
N ILE A 261 4.07 -21.76 25.58
CA ILE A 261 3.44 -22.81 26.39
C ILE A 261 4.27 -24.08 26.37
N THR A 262 4.26 -24.82 27.51
CA THR A 262 4.82 -26.17 27.63
C THR A 262 3.70 -27.21 27.75
N VAL A 263 3.81 -28.28 26.98
CA VAL A 263 2.81 -29.37 26.91
C VAL A 263 3.49 -30.72 27.03
N ALA A 264 2.74 -31.72 27.49
CA ALA A 264 3.17 -33.13 27.43
C ALA A 264 2.65 -33.81 26.16
N PRO A 265 3.28 -34.91 25.67
CA PRO A 265 2.72 -35.74 24.64
C PRO A 265 1.32 -36.25 25.01
N GLY A 266 0.42 -36.29 24.01
CA GLY A 266 -0.98 -36.67 24.21
C GLY A 266 -1.90 -35.55 24.67
N GLU A 267 -1.36 -34.42 25.16
CA GLU A 267 -2.20 -33.27 25.56
C GLU A 267 -2.91 -32.66 24.37
N THR A 268 -4.09 -32.10 24.65
CA THR A 268 -4.82 -31.20 23.76
C THR A 268 -4.66 -29.76 24.29
N ILE A 269 -4.45 -28.81 23.38
CA ILE A 269 -4.38 -27.40 23.73
C ILE A 269 -5.28 -26.56 22.81
N ASP A 270 -5.64 -25.37 23.28
CA ASP A 270 -6.37 -24.38 22.52
C ASP A 270 -5.40 -23.39 21.88
N PHE A 271 -5.50 -23.18 20.56
CA PHE A 271 -4.85 -22.07 19.87
C PHE A 271 -5.84 -20.94 19.62
N LYS A 272 -5.33 -19.71 19.64
CA LYS A 272 -6.06 -18.52 19.29
C LYS A 272 -5.24 -17.66 18.35
N LEU A 273 -5.82 -17.36 17.19
CA LEU A 273 -5.30 -16.38 16.24
C LEU A 273 -6.10 -15.12 16.40
N ARG A 274 -5.43 -13.97 16.42
CA ARG A 274 -6.04 -12.65 16.37
C ARG A 274 -5.51 -11.92 15.18
N TYR A 275 -6.39 -11.40 14.35
CA TYR A 275 -6.06 -10.54 13.23
C TYR A 275 -6.73 -9.19 13.42
N LYS A 276 -5.96 -8.11 13.20
CA LYS A 276 -6.46 -6.74 13.39
C LYS A 276 -6.02 -5.85 12.24
N ASN A 277 -6.98 -5.13 11.64
CA ASN A 277 -6.68 -4.05 10.72
C ASN A 277 -6.16 -2.83 11.52
N THR A 278 -4.85 -2.58 11.47
CA THR A 278 -4.16 -1.44 12.09
C THR A 278 -3.94 -0.30 11.10
N GLY A 279 -4.38 -0.46 9.86
CA GLY A 279 -4.33 0.55 8.81
C GLY A 279 -5.44 1.60 8.95
N THR A 280 -5.48 2.53 8.01
CA THR A 280 -6.44 3.64 7.97
C THR A 280 -7.56 3.41 6.94
N THR A 281 -7.47 2.32 6.17
CA THR A 281 -8.42 1.94 5.12
C THR A 281 -8.92 0.52 5.30
N ILE A 282 -10.03 0.16 4.61
CA ILE A 282 -10.58 -1.19 4.65
C ILE A 282 -9.62 -2.20 4.04
N GLN A 283 -9.42 -3.32 4.70
CA GLN A 283 -8.73 -4.50 4.17
C GLN A 283 -9.77 -5.51 3.69
N ARG A 284 -9.71 -5.89 2.42
CA ARG A 284 -10.71 -6.74 1.78
C ARG A 284 -10.16 -8.14 1.48
N GLY A 285 -11.04 -9.13 1.55
CA GLY A 285 -10.74 -10.49 1.12
C GLY A 285 -9.65 -11.16 1.94
N VAL A 286 -9.52 -10.83 3.23
CA VAL A 286 -8.49 -11.41 4.11
C VAL A 286 -8.67 -12.92 4.18
N SER A 287 -7.62 -13.68 3.88
CA SER A 287 -7.59 -15.12 4.00
C SER A 287 -6.62 -15.55 5.09
N ALA A 288 -7.02 -16.53 5.91
CA ALA A 288 -6.20 -17.08 6.99
C ALA A 288 -5.93 -18.57 6.77
N TYR A 289 -4.71 -19.01 7.09
CA TYR A 289 -4.35 -20.40 7.18
C TYR A 289 -3.29 -20.63 8.27
N ASP A 290 -3.14 -21.88 8.70
CA ASP A 290 -2.22 -22.26 9.73
C ASP A 290 -1.40 -23.49 9.34
N LEU A 291 -0.19 -23.56 9.85
CA LEU A 291 0.73 -24.68 9.63
C LEU A 291 0.97 -25.41 10.96
N LEU A 292 0.54 -26.66 11.03
CA LEU A 292 0.82 -27.50 12.18
C LEU A 292 2.19 -28.17 12.05
N GLY A 293 2.92 -28.27 13.16
CA GLY A 293 4.18 -29.01 13.23
C GLY A 293 3.99 -30.52 13.24
N THR A 294 5.08 -31.26 13.03
CA THR A 294 5.08 -32.73 13.14
C THR A 294 4.58 -33.17 14.52
N GLY A 295 3.70 -34.16 14.55
CA GLY A 295 3.10 -34.65 15.80
C GLY A 295 1.95 -33.82 16.33
N MET A 296 1.52 -32.79 15.61
CA MET A 296 0.35 -31.99 15.91
C MET A 296 -0.81 -32.36 14.99
N THR A 297 -1.99 -32.62 15.54
CA THR A 297 -3.20 -32.93 14.78
C THR A 297 -4.33 -32.02 15.23
N ALA A 298 -4.94 -31.30 14.27
CA ALA A 298 -6.12 -30.51 14.54
C ALA A 298 -7.29 -31.40 14.97
N VAL A 299 -8.01 -30.98 15.98
CA VAL A 299 -9.25 -31.68 16.42
C VAL A 299 -10.38 -31.21 15.50
N PRO A 300 -11.02 -32.13 14.74
CA PRO A 300 -12.07 -31.78 13.80
C PRO A 300 -13.25 -31.07 14.47
N GLY A 301 -13.85 -30.11 13.78
CA GLY A 301 -15.06 -29.41 14.26
C GLY A 301 -14.81 -28.40 15.39
N THR A 302 -13.56 -28.10 15.73
CA THR A 302 -13.21 -27.16 16.81
C THR A 302 -12.79 -25.78 16.31
N THR A 303 -12.65 -25.60 15.01
CA THR A 303 -12.30 -24.28 14.43
C THR A 303 -13.50 -23.35 14.51
N PHE A 304 -13.37 -22.29 15.30
CA PHE A 304 -14.39 -21.27 15.50
C PHE A 304 -13.87 -19.91 15.05
N LEU A 305 -14.57 -19.25 14.14
CA LEU A 305 -14.30 -17.91 13.66
C LEU A 305 -15.24 -16.91 14.33
N LYS A 306 -14.69 -15.81 14.83
CA LYS A 306 -15.41 -14.62 15.28
C LYS A 306 -14.92 -13.41 14.54
N THR A 307 -15.81 -12.75 13.81
CA THR A 307 -15.55 -11.47 13.11
C THR A 307 -16.46 -10.37 13.67
N PRO A 308 -16.31 -9.10 13.27
CA PRO A 308 -17.27 -8.05 13.62
C PRO A 308 -18.70 -8.32 13.11
N ARG A 309 -18.87 -9.18 12.10
CA ARG A 309 -20.14 -9.43 11.39
C ARG A 309 -20.73 -10.81 11.61
N SER A 310 -19.93 -11.76 12.07
CA SER A 310 -20.38 -13.16 12.25
C SER A 310 -19.55 -13.88 13.32
N ALA A 311 -20.14 -14.93 13.87
CA ALA A 311 -19.44 -15.89 14.71
C ALA A 311 -20.01 -17.29 14.47
N GLY A 312 -19.16 -18.32 14.34
CA GLY A 312 -19.59 -19.69 14.12
C GLY A 312 -18.43 -20.66 13.93
N PHE A 313 -18.77 -21.97 13.92
CA PHE A 313 -17.83 -23.03 13.61
C PHE A 313 -17.62 -23.13 12.11
N GLU A 314 -16.35 -23.14 11.69
CA GLU A 314 -15.97 -23.25 10.31
C GLU A 314 -15.82 -24.70 9.89
N LYS A 315 -16.39 -25.01 8.72
CA LYS A 315 -16.28 -26.33 8.10
C LYS A 315 -15.06 -26.44 7.18
N GLU A 316 -14.51 -25.31 6.76
CA GLU A 316 -13.37 -25.24 5.88
C GLU A 316 -12.06 -25.52 6.61
N ASN A 317 -11.07 -25.98 5.87
CA ASN A 317 -9.84 -26.48 6.46
C ASN A 317 -8.77 -25.40 6.55
N LEU A 318 -8.66 -24.78 7.73
CA LEU A 318 -7.62 -23.79 8.06
C LEU A 318 -6.20 -24.29 7.77
N PHE A 319 -5.97 -25.61 7.86
CA PHE A 319 -4.64 -26.26 7.81
C PHE A 319 -4.23 -26.77 6.43
N LYS A 320 -5.09 -26.72 5.43
CA LYS A 320 -4.78 -27.15 4.05
C LYS A 320 -4.72 -26.00 3.07
N ASN A 321 -5.85 -25.32 2.90
CA ASN A 321 -6.05 -24.29 1.89
C ASN A 321 -6.31 -22.93 2.52
N GLY A 322 -6.53 -22.90 3.84
CA GLY A 322 -7.06 -21.73 4.51
C GLY A 322 -8.48 -21.40 4.06
N PHE A 323 -9.01 -20.29 4.52
CA PHE A 323 -10.31 -19.77 4.11
C PHE A 323 -10.37 -18.25 4.26
N ASN A 324 -11.30 -17.63 3.52
CA ASN A 324 -11.54 -16.21 3.60
C ASN A 324 -12.26 -15.85 4.90
N ILE A 325 -11.69 -14.95 5.69
CA ILE A 325 -12.23 -14.47 6.96
C ILE A 325 -12.98 -13.13 6.83
N GLY A 326 -13.02 -12.55 5.63
CA GLY A 326 -13.83 -11.38 5.30
C GLY A 326 -13.06 -10.08 5.12
N ASP A 327 -13.82 -8.99 5.20
CA ASP A 327 -13.35 -7.61 5.07
C ASP A 327 -13.29 -6.94 6.46
N TYR A 328 -12.30 -6.06 6.67
CA TYR A 328 -12.09 -5.36 7.96
C TYR A 328 -11.90 -3.88 7.74
N ASN A 329 -12.77 -3.06 8.34
CA ASN A 329 -12.57 -1.63 8.45
C ASN A 329 -11.38 -1.33 9.39
N ALA A 330 -10.88 -0.09 9.35
CA ALA A 330 -9.81 0.34 10.25
C ALA A 330 -10.19 0.06 11.72
N GLY A 331 -9.29 -0.61 12.45
CA GLY A 331 -9.47 -0.99 13.85
C GLY A 331 -10.27 -2.27 14.10
N GLU A 332 -10.98 -2.83 13.11
CA GLU A 332 -11.71 -4.10 13.26
C GLU A 332 -10.76 -5.30 13.36
N GLU A 333 -11.23 -6.34 14.07
CA GLU A 333 -10.44 -7.54 14.33
C GLU A 333 -11.26 -8.84 14.20
N ALA A 334 -10.54 -9.93 13.94
CA ALA A 334 -11.07 -11.29 13.95
C ALA A 334 -10.31 -12.17 14.92
N PHE A 335 -10.99 -13.22 15.38
CA PHE A 335 -10.41 -14.28 16.18
C PHE A 335 -10.73 -15.64 15.56
N ILE A 336 -9.74 -16.51 15.47
CA ILE A 336 -9.93 -17.91 15.13
C ILE A 336 -9.40 -18.72 16.31
N THR A 337 -10.23 -19.62 16.86
CA THR A 337 -9.82 -20.56 17.89
C THR A 337 -10.00 -21.98 17.40
N TYR A 338 -9.14 -22.89 17.80
CA TYR A 338 -9.19 -24.31 17.44
C TYR A 338 -8.37 -25.14 18.42
N LYS A 339 -8.64 -26.44 18.48
CA LYS A 339 -7.91 -27.37 19.33
C LYS A 339 -6.92 -28.20 18.52
N VAL A 340 -5.78 -28.49 19.14
CA VAL A 340 -4.74 -29.37 18.59
C VAL A 340 -4.35 -30.42 19.63
N LYS A 341 -4.36 -31.68 19.22
CA LYS A 341 -3.85 -32.80 20.01
C LYS A 341 -2.41 -33.11 19.60
N PHE A 342 -1.54 -33.29 20.59
CA PHE A 342 -0.16 -33.73 20.40
C PHE A 342 -0.09 -35.28 20.37
N SER A 343 0.81 -35.79 19.53
CA SER A 343 1.04 -37.23 19.41
C SER A 343 1.60 -37.83 20.72
N GLU A 344 1.23 -39.06 21.00
CA GLU A 344 1.81 -39.89 22.09
C GLU A 344 3.04 -40.67 21.62
N ASP A 345 3.35 -40.67 20.32
CA ASP A 345 4.41 -41.45 19.72
C ASP A 345 5.79 -41.02 20.25
N GLU A 346 6.50 -42.00 20.87
CA GLU A 346 7.86 -41.79 21.38
C GLU A 346 8.90 -41.53 20.29
N LYS A 347 8.61 -41.92 19.04
CA LYS A 347 9.49 -41.60 17.91
C LYS A 347 9.45 -40.11 17.55
N ILE A 348 8.31 -39.41 17.81
CA ILE A 348 8.13 -38.01 17.58
C ILE A 348 8.58 -37.20 18.78
N PHE A 349 8.20 -37.65 19.98
CA PHE A 349 8.55 -37.01 21.25
C PHE A 349 9.28 -38.01 22.14
N PRO A 350 10.61 -38.18 21.98
CA PRO A 350 11.40 -39.11 22.74
C PRO A 350 11.43 -38.79 24.22
N CYS A 351 11.61 -39.85 25.01
CA CYS A 351 11.74 -39.76 26.46
C CYS A 351 12.95 -38.90 26.85
N GLY A 352 12.77 -37.92 27.71
CA GLY A 352 13.80 -37.00 28.20
C GLY A 352 14.19 -35.90 27.23
N ASP A 353 13.67 -35.91 26.01
CA ASP A 353 13.91 -34.84 25.03
C ASP A 353 12.87 -33.72 25.13
N THR A 354 13.25 -32.58 24.62
CA THR A 354 12.40 -31.39 24.51
C THR A 354 12.33 -30.96 23.04
N VAL A 355 11.12 -30.96 22.47
CA VAL A 355 10.89 -30.53 21.10
C VAL A 355 10.19 -29.15 21.13
N THR A 356 10.76 -28.17 20.46
CA THR A 356 10.20 -26.84 20.41
C THR A 356 9.73 -26.49 19.00
N TYR A 357 8.50 -26.00 18.89
CA TYR A 357 7.90 -25.52 17.65
C TYR A 357 7.68 -24.01 17.74
N ASN A 358 8.05 -23.29 16.68
CA ASN A 358 7.56 -21.95 16.41
C ASN A 358 6.37 -22.07 15.46
N ASN A 359 5.22 -22.46 16.01
CA ASN A 359 4.03 -22.74 15.22
C ASN A 359 3.49 -21.44 14.59
N SER A 360 3.35 -21.43 13.26
CA SER A 360 3.06 -20.23 12.47
C SER A 360 1.65 -20.26 11.91
N ALA A 361 0.94 -19.13 12.02
CA ALA A 361 -0.28 -18.86 11.29
C ALA A 361 -0.04 -17.68 10.32
N ILE A 362 -0.75 -17.68 9.23
CA ILE A 362 -0.54 -16.78 8.11
C ILE A 362 -1.86 -16.14 7.71
N ALA A 363 -1.87 -14.83 7.57
CA ALA A 363 -2.94 -14.09 6.91
C ALA A 363 -2.43 -13.54 5.57
N VAL A 364 -3.21 -13.74 4.53
CA VAL A 364 -2.91 -13.29 3.18
C VAL A 364 -3.83 -12.14 2.81
N LEU A 365 -3.21 -11.03 2.46
CA LEU A 365 -3.81 -9.82 1.89
C LEU A 365 -2.97 -9.43 0.67
N ASP A 366 -2.81 -8.14 0.41
CA ASP A 366 -1.78 -7.61 -0.50
C ASP A 366 -0.36 -7.94 0.01
N THR A 367 -0.21 -8.13 1.32
CA THR A 367 1.01 -8.60 1.99
C THR A 367 0.71 -9.81 2.87
N THR A 368 1.71 -10.66 3.09
CA THR A 368 1.58 -11.83 3.96
C THR A 368 2.01 -11.49 5.39
N ILE A 369 1.12 -11.77 6.35
CA ILE A 369 1.37 -11.54 7.78
C ILE A 369 1.62 -12.89 8.44
N HIS A 370 2.73 -13.01 9.14
CA HIS A 370 3.10 -14.18 9.92
C HIS A 370 2.96 -13.91 11.41
N SER A 371 2.30 -14.81 12.12
CA SER A 371 2.23 -14.80 13.58
C SER A 371 2.71 -16.13 14.13
N LYS A 372 3.39 -16.13 15.27
CA LYS A 372 4.03 -17.30 15.84
C LYS A 372 3.72 -17.45 17.32
N VAL A 373 3.64 -18.71 17.77
CA VAL A 373 3.62 -19.07 19.18
C VAL A 373 4.67 -20.16 19.42
N LYS A 374 5.39 -20.08 20.53
CA LYS A 374 6.37 -21.08 20.93
C LYS A 374 5.67 -22.17 21.74
N VAL A 375 5.71 -23.39 21.23
CA VAL A 375 5.20 -24.57 21.93
C VAL A 375 6.35 -25.51 22.22
N THR A 376 6.56 -25.82 23.49
CA THR A 376 7.58 -26.76 23.95
C THR A 376 6.90 -28.07 24.38
N VAL A 377 7.24 -29.17 23.74
CA VAL A 377 6.75 -30.49 24.11
C VAL A 377 7.83 -31.18 24.91
N HIS A 378 7.52 -31.58 26.12
CA HIS A 378 8.43 -32.31 27.01
C HIS A 378 7.80 -33.62 27.49
N ARG A 379 8.54 -34.72 27.36
CA ARG A 379 8.15 -36.03 27.89
C ARG A 379 8.98 -36.37 29.10
N ASP A 380 8.36 -36.49 30.25
CA ASP A 380 9.00 -37.04 31.44
C ASP A 380 9.25 -38.54 31.27
N CYS A 381 10.43 -38.96 31.62
CA CYS A 381 10.76 -40.39 31.66
C CYS A 381 10.39 -40.96 33.02
N ALA A 382 9.61 -42.03 33.05
CA ALA A 382 9.56 -42.87 34.25
C ALA A 382 10.97 -43.43 34.50
N ASP A 383 11.47 -43.26 35.72
CA ASP A 383 12.77 -43.82 36.12
C ASP A 383 12.88 -45.29 35.71
N LYS A 384 13.65 -45.59 34.67
CA LYS A 384 14.05 -46.98 34.40
C LYS A 384 14.91 -47.42 35.58
N PRO A 385 14.67 -48.62 36.17
CA PRO A 385 15.53 -49.15 37.22
C PRO A 385 16.98 -49.08 36.73
N LYS A 386 17.86 -48.45 37.50
CA LYS A 386 19.29 -48.37 37.17
C LYS A 386 19.87 -49.76 36.98
N THR A 387 20.11 -50.19 35.75
CA THR A 387 20.96 -51.34 35.44
C THR A 387 22.39 -51.01 35.88
N PRO A 388 23.11 -51.93 36.51
CA PRO A 388 24.47 -51.67 37.00
C PRO A 388 25.39 -51.27 35.82
N ASN A 389 26.25 -50.30 36.07
CA ASN A 389 27.20 -49.74 35.12
C ASN A 389 28.10 -50.83 34.48
N THR A 390 27.94 -51.03 33.18
CA THR A 390 29.01 -51.57 32.33
C THR A 390 29.61 -50.32 31.61
N PRO A 391 30.96 -50.17 31.55
CA PRO A 391 31.58 -49.04 30.87
C PRO A 391 31.26 -49.09 29.37
N LYS A 392 30.63 -48.03 28.83
CA LYS A 392 30.41 -47.86 27.40
C LYS A 392 31.60 -47.17 26.77
N GLU A 393 32.15 -47.81 25.75
CA GLU A 393 33.01 -47.13 24.77
C GLU A 393 32.32 -45.94 24.18
N LEU A 394 33.09 -44.87 23.96
CA LEU A 394 32.62 -43.63 23.35
C LEU A 394 32.17 -43.82 21.90
N PRO A 395 30.98 -43.36 21.51
CA PRO A 395 30.57 -43.39 20.11
C PRO A 395 31.33 -42.32 19.34
N HIS A 396 31.86 -42.69 18.20
CA HIS A 396 32.44 -41.76 17.21
C HIS A 396 31.38 -40.77 16.72
N THR A 397 31.62 -39.49 16.96
CA THR A 397 30.89 -38.41 16.37
C THR A 397 31.30 -38.25 14.91
N GLY A 398 30.34 -38.19 14.02
CA GLY A 398 30.57 -37.76 12.66
C GLY A 398 29.50 -38.22 11.69
N ALA A 399 28.49 -37.43 11.46
CA ALA A 399 27.74 -37.41 10.20
C ALA A 399 26.55 -36.40 10.14
N SER A 400 26.20 -35.67 11.22
CA SER A 400 25.00 -34.83 11.20
C SER A 400 25.20 -33.42 10.60
N GLU A 401 26.40 -32.89 10.71
CA GLU A 401 26.67 -31.52 10.21
C GLU A 401 26.89 -31.46 8.70
N THR A 402 27.43 -32.52 8.10
CA THR A 402 27.66 -32.60 6.65
C THR A 402 26.37 -32.70 5.84
N VAL A 403 25.33 -33.41 6.35
CA VAL A 403 24.05 -33.53 5.64
C VAL A 403 23.28 -32.23 5.63
N LEU A 404 23.30 -31.46 6.71
CA LEU A 404 22.65 -30.17 6.77
C LEU A 404 23.32 -29.13 5.83
N ALA A 405 24.66 -29.14 5.79
CA ALA A 405 25.43 -28.28 4.88
C ALA A 405 25.15 -28.59 3.40
N VAL A 406 25.05 -29.88 3.03
CA VAL A 406 24.74 -30.29 1.65
C VAL A 406 23.32 -29.86 1.23
N VAL A 407 22.32 -29.99 2.10
CA VAL A 407 20.93 -29.59 1.80
C VAL A 407 20.83 -28.08 1.65
N VAL A 408 21.48 -27.30 2.51
CA VAL A 408 21.49 -25.82 2.41
C VAL A 408 22.20 -25.37 1.14
N THR A 409 23.33 -25.99 0.80
CA THR A 409 24.10 -25.66 -0.41
C THR A 409 23.31 -26.00 -1.69
N ALA A 410 22.60 -27.13 -1.70
CA ALA A 410 21.75 -27.53 -2.82
C ALA A 410 20.57 -26.57 -3.02
N MET A 411 19.92 -26.12 -1.93
CA MET A 411 18.83 -25.14 -2.02
C MET A 411 19.29 -23.77 -2.51
N ILE A 412 20.48 -23.31 -2.10
CA ILE A 412 21.08 -22.07 -2.60
C ILE A 412 21.41 -22.20 -4.09
N GLY A 413 21.96 -23.36 -4.53
CA GLY A 413 22.27 -23.64 -5.93
C GLY A 413 21.03 -23.64 -6.83
N ILE A 414 19.93 -24.22 -6.39
CA ILE A 414 18.65 -24.25 -7.12
C ILE A 414 18.04 -22.85 -7.20
N GLY A 415 18.08 -22.08 -6.09
CA GLY A 415 17.58 -20.70 -6.05
C GLY A 415 18.33 -19.77 -6.99
N THR A 416 19.67 -19.87 -7.03
CA THR A 416 20.52 -19.07 -7.94
C THR A 416 20.32 -19.44 -9.42
N ALA A 417 20.19 -20.74 -9.73
CA ALA A 417 19.92 -21.18 -11.09
C ALA A 417 18.54 -20.70 -11.59
N TYR A 418 17.52 -20.71 -10.72
CA TYR A 418 16.19 -20.23 -11.04
C TYR A 418 16.19 -18.70 -11.24
N TYR A 419 16.91 -17.95 -10.41
CA TYR A 419 17.03 -16.50 -10.55
C TYR A 419 17.71 -16.11 -11.89
N ILE A 420 18.80 -16.79 -12.25
CA ILE A 420 19.49 -16.54 -13.52
C ILE A 420 18.61 -16.91 -14.72
N ALA A 421 17.83 -17.97 -14.65
CA ALA A 421 16.92 -18.37 -15.73
C ALA A 421 15.79 -17.35 -15.91
N SER A 422 15.18 -16.87 -14.82
CA SER A 422 14.10 -15.89 -14.85
C SER A 422 14.55 -14.52 -15.37
N THR A 423 15.74 -14.05 -15.00
CA THR A 423 16.29 -12.78 -15.53
C THR A 423 16.66 -12.86 -17.01
N LYS A 424 17.09 -14.03 -17.52
CA LYS A 424 17.30 -14.24 -18.96
C LYS A 424 15.99 -14.24 -19.74
N GLN A 425 14.92 -14.81 -19.19
CA GLN A 425 13.59 -14.78 -19.84
C GLN A 425 13.01 -13.35 -19.88
N LEU A 426 13.16 -12.57 -18.81
CA LEU A 426 12.74 -11.17 -18.78
C LEU A 426 13.45 -10.33 -19.87
N LYS A 427 14.78 -10.44 -19.96
CA LYS A 427 15.56 -9.75 -21.00
C LYS A 427 15.22 -10.18 -22.42
N ALA A 428 14.82 -11.43 -22.62
CA ALA A 428 14.38 -11.92 -23.92
C ALA A 428 13.00 -11.35 -24.33
N LEU A 429 12.10 -11.16 -23.34
CA LEU A 429 10.80 -10.54 -23.55
C LEU A 429 10.90 -9.03 -23.81
N GLU A 430 11.79 -8.32 -23.10
CA GLU A 430 12.08 -6.90 -23.35
C GLU A 430 12.61 -6.69 -24.79
N LYS A 431 13.55 -7.53 -25.23
CA LYS A 431 14.09 -7.45 -26.57
C LYS A 431 13.05 -7.76 -27.66
N GLN A 432 12.08 -8.66 -27.41
CA GLN A 432 10.97 -8.92 -28.35
C GLN A 432 9.97 -7.76 -28.42
N HIS A 433 9.94 -6.88 -27.41
CA HIS A 433 9.10 -5.68 -27.44
C HIS A 433 9.77 -4.54 -28.21
N GLU A 434 11.08 -4.38 -28.05
CA GLU A 434 11.88 -3.37 -28.81
C GLU A 434 11.95 -3.67 -30.31
N ASP A 435 11.94 -4.94 -30.72
CA ASP A 435 11.97 -5.35 -32.15
C ASP A 435 10.57 -5.22 -32.83
N LYS A 436 9.52 -4.75 -32.11
CA LYS A 436 8.15 -4.60 -32.64
C LYS A 436 7.63 -3.16 -32.68
N GLU A 437 8.42 -2.17 -32.18
CA GLU A 437 8.22 -0.73 -32.41
C GLU A 437 9.10 -0.24 -33.61
#